data_3f3775c769ef505e2e0185a363ad87d0
#
_entry.id   3f3775c769ef505e2e0185a363ad87d0
#
_cell.length_a   1.000
_cell.length_b   1.000
_cell.length_c   1.000
_cell.angle_alpha   90.00
_cell.angle_beta   90.00
_cell.angle_gamma   90.00
#
_symmetry.space_group_name_H-M   'P 1'
#
loop_
_entity.id
_entity.type
_entity.pdbx_description
1 polymer ?
#
loop_
_entity_poly.entity_id
_entity_poly.type
_entity_poly.pdbx_seq_one_letter_code
_entity_poly.pdbx_strand_id
1 'polypeptide(L)'
;MKNRKICAILIAAAFVVSAIFAFVLLSLVKKTDVRYEVSEETDVSALSDAFDSLKGKSSWFLSEKDVSSILNDYPYFYLDGKVEKVFPNTIRFTVKERIEVYRFAYGEKIYVLDEDGVLLSEESDREESRNLITLRTEDITVTEAIPGRVLATDDDEFMKSFLETAKAVDLTDNIKSVTLLSETERKDFRFYTYTGVMIEIPDADDRGKEKTLAAFAAYNESADDYYKSFDTITVVIINGELKIEWTSGLR
;
A
#
# COMPACT_ATOMS: atom_id res chain seq x y z
N MET A 1 -57.53 41.41 5.92
CA MET A 1 -57.05 40.23 5.14
C MET A 1 -55.53 40.19 4.94
N LYS A 2 -54.83 41.29 4.72
CA LYS A 2 -53.38 41.35 4.46
C LYS A 2 -52.55 40.82 5.65
N ASN A 3 -52.86 41.16 6.89
CA ASN A 3 -52.10 40.73 8.07
C ASN A 3 -52.22 39.20 8.37
N ARG A 4 -53.38 38.57 8.08
CA ARG A 4 -53.52 37.10 8.23
C ARG A 4 -52.63 36.32 7.27
N LYS A 5 -52.44 36.81 6.04
CA LYS A 5 -51.54 36.16 5.05
C LYS A 5 -50.08 36.30 5.48
N ILE A 6 -49.70 37.45 6.03
CA ILE A 6 -48.33 37.68 6.53
C ILE A 6 -48.04 36.77 7.73
N CYS A 7 -48.97 36.67 8.71
CA CYS A 7 -48.81 35.74 9.82
C CYS A 7 -48.70 34.27 9.36
N ALA A 8 -49.47 33.82 8.39
CA ALA A 8 -49.38 32.47 7.87
C ALA A 8 -48.04 32.18 7.19
N ILE A 9 -47.49 33.13 6.46
CA ILE A 9 -46.15 33.00 5.83
C ILE A 9 -45.07 32.94 6.89
N LEU A 10 -45.13 33.76 7.94
CA LEU A 10 -44.14 33.75 9.01
C LEU A 10 -44.16 32.43 9.81
N ILE A 11 -45.35 31.87 10.08
CA ILE A 11 -45.51 30.58 10.77
C ILE A 11 -44.96 29.46 9.88
N ALA A 12 -45.25 29.46 8.57
CA ALA A 12 -44.72 28.47 7.65
C ALA A 12 -43.20 28.56 7.54
N ALA A 13 -42.62 29.76 7.45
CA ALA A 13 -41.20 29.98 7.45
C ALA A 13 -40.53 29.50 8.76
N ALA A 14 -41.08 29.78 9.90
CA ALA A 14 -40.60 29.31 11.20
C ALA A 14 -40.63 27.78 11.29
N PHE A 15 -41.65 27.14 10.77
CA PHE A 15 -41.76 25.68 10.73
C PHE A 15 -40.71 25.04 9.84
N VAL A 16 -40.48 25.63 8.65
CA VAL A 16 -39.43 25.17 7.73
C VAL A 16 -38.03 25.31 8.35
N VAL A 17 -37.74 26.44 8.99
CA VAL A 17 -36.47 26.66 9.69
C VAL A 17 -36.27 25.66 10.82
N SER A 18 -37.30 25.42 11.61
CA SER A 18 -37.28 24.44 12.72
C SER A 18 -37.04 23.00 12.19
N ALA A 19 -37.69 22.64 11.08
CA ALA A 19 -37.53 21.34 10.46
C ALA A 19 -36.10 21.16 9.91
N ILE A 20 -35.55 22.19 9.28
CA ILE A 20 -34.15 22.18 8.80
C ILE A 20 -33.18 22.03 9.97
N PHE A 21 -33.39 22.78 11.04
CA PHE A 21 -32.56 22.73 12.24
C PHE A 21 -32.62 21.34 12.92
N ALA A 22 -33.82 20.77 13.06
CA ALA A 22 -33.98 19.41 13.58
C ALA A 22 -33.31 18.38 12.70
N PHE A 23 -33.42 18.52 11.38
CA PHE A 23 -32.76 17.64 10.42
C PHE A 23 -31.23 17.72 10.53
N VAL A 24 -30.66 18.94 10.63
CA VAL A 24 -29.23 19.14 10.85
C VAL A 24 -28.75 18.47 12.14
N LEU A 25 -29.48 18.67 13.25
CA LEU A 25 -29.14 18.05 14.53
C LEU A 25 -29.23 16.51 14.49
N LEU A 26 -30.19 15.96 13.76
CA LEU A 26 -30.35 14.52 13.58
C LEU A 26 -29.25 13.93 12.69
N SER A 27 -28.62 14.72 11.81
CA SER A 27 -27.54 14.29 10.93
C SER A 27 -26.15 14.32 11.57
N LEU A 28 -26.02 14.85 12.79
CA LEU A 28 -24.74 14.82 13.50
C LEU A 28 -24.38 13.39 13.88
N VAL A 29 -23.15 12.99 13.58
CA VAL A 29 -22.65 11.66 13.92
C VAL A 29 -22.65 11.47 15.43
N LYS A 30 -23.32 10.44 15.88
CA LYS A 30 -23.36 10.01 17.29
C LYS A 30 -22.62 8.69 17.49
N LYS A 31 -22.54 7.89 16.44
CA LYS A 31 -21.93 6.57 16.48
C LYS A 31 -21.01 6.38 15.27
N THR A 32 -19.81 5.91 15.53
CA THR A 32 -18.90 5.34 14.56
C THR A 32 -19.00 3.81 14.66
N ASP A 33 -19.27 3.14 13.54
CA ASP A 33 -19.36 1.68 13.44
C ASP A 33 -18.16 1.23 12.60
N VAL A 34 -17.05 0.98 13.28
CA VAL A 34 -15.78 0.64 12.62
C VAL A 34 -15.59 -0.86 12.66
N ARG A 35 -15.39 -1.46 11.49
CA ARG A 35 -14.98 -2.85 11.36
C ARG A 35 -13.45 -2.86 11.22
N TYR A 36 -12.79 -3.54 12.12
CA TYR A 36 -11.34 -3.74 12.08
C TYR A 36 -11.03 -5.12 11.47
N GLU A 37 -10.24 -5.14 10.43
CA GLU A 37 -9.64 -6.35 9.83
C GLU A 37 -8.14 -6.29 10.11
N VAL A 38 -7.77 -6.74 11.30
CA VAL A 38 -6.42 -6.65 11.87
C VAL A 38 -6.03 -8.00 12.48
N SER A 39 -4.75 -8.19 12.77
CA SER A 39 -4.28 -9.37 13.50
C SER A 39 -4.83 -9.39 14.94
N GLU A 40 -4.90 -10.57 15.57
CA GLU A 40 -5.41 -10.73 16.94
C GLU A 40 -4.53 -9.99 17.99
N GLU A 41 -3.28 -9.73 17.66
CA GLU A 41 -2.31 -9.08 18.56
C GLU A 41 -2.32 -7.55 18.43
N THR A 42 -3.00 -6.99 17.43
CA THR A 42 -2.97 -5.56 17.12
C THR A 42 -3.89 -4.76 18.04
N ASP A 43 -3.30 -3.83 18.80
CA ASP A 43 -4.07 -2.91 19.65
C ASP A 43 -4.63 -1.75 18.82
N VAL A 44 -5.94 -1.70 18.70
CA VAL A 44 -6.69 -0.65 17.98
C VAL A 44 -7.30 0.41 18.90
N SER A 45 -7.01 0.40 20.20
CA SER A 45 -7.65 1.29 21.18
C SER A 45 -7.39 2.76 20.86
N ALA A 46 -6.14 3.15 20.64
CA ALA A 46 -5.75 4.52 20.28
C ALA A 46 -6.40 4.98 18.97
N LEU A 47 -6.51 4.10 17.99
CA LEU A 47 -7.16 4.38 16.72
C LEU A 47 -8.67 4.55 16.88
N SER A 48 -9.30 3.72 17.72
CA SER A 48 -10.73 3.85 18.06
C SER A 48 -11.03 5.19 18.72
N ASP A 49 -10.17 5.64 19.65
CA ASP A 49 -10.28 6.93 20.31
C ASP A 49 -10.11 8.10 19.31
N ALA A 50 -9.20 7.96 18.35
CA ALA A 50 -9.00 8.97 17.32
C ALA A 50 -10.25 9.17 16.45
N PHE A 51 -10.99 8.09 16.12
CA PHE A 51 -12.25 8.17 15.39
C PHE A 51 -13.39 8.84 16.16
N ASP A 52 -13.30 8.96 17.47
CA ASP A 52 -14.24 9.73 18.26
C ASP A 52 -14.29 11.21 17.89
N SER A 53 -13.22 11.73 17.28
CA SER A 53 -13.16 13.08 16.69
C SER A 53 -14.17 13.30 15.56
N LEU A 54 -14.73 12.24 14.97
CA LEU A 54 -15.77 12.32 13.95
C LEU A 54 -17.16 12.54 14.56
N LYS A 55 -17.35 12.25 15.87
CA LYS A 55 -18.60 12.52 16.57
C LYS A 55 -18.90 14.01 16.62
N GLY A 56 -20.14 14.37 16.42
CA GLY A 56 -20.59 15.76 16.36
C GLY A 56 -20.41 16.44 14.99
N LYS A 57 -19.67 15.83 14.04
CA LYS A 57 -19.63 16.32 12.66
C LYS A 57 -20.90 15.88 11.90
N SER A 58 -21.30 16.64 10.90
CA SER A 58 -22.44 16.25 10.06
C SER A 58 -22.07 15.06 9.17
N SER A 59 -22.84 13.97 9.26
CA SER A 59 -22.65 12.77 8.44
C SER A 59 -22.75 13.04 6.93
N TRP A 60 -23.47 14.10 6.53
CA TRP A 60 -23.61 14.48 5.13
C TRP A 60 -22.32 14.95 4.47
N PHE A 61 -21.46 15.63 5.25
CA PHE A 61 -20.21 16.21 4.74
C PHE A 61 -18.99 15.33 5.02
N LEU A 62 -19.13 14.29 5.83
CA LEU A 62 -18.05 13.34 6.05
C LEU A 62 -17.78 12.52 4.80
N SER A 63 -16.49 12.38 4.49
CA SER A 63 -15.97 11.68 3.32
C SER A 63 -14.85 10.72 3.71
N GLU A 64 -14.41 9.92 2.76
CA GLU A 64 -13.22 9.07 2.91
C GLU A 64 -11.98 9.87 3.32
N LYS A 65 -11.86 11.13 2.83
CA LYS A 65 -10.74 12.02 3.19
C LYS A 65 -10.67 12.34 4.67
N ASP A 66 -11.83 12.48 5.34
CA ASP A 66 -11.85 12.78 6.77
C ASP A 66 -11.36 11.60 7.59
N VAL A 67 -11.72 10.37 7.21
CA VAL A 67 -11.24 9.14 7.83
C VAL A 67 -9.76 8.92 7.52
N SER A 68 -9.36 9.05 6.25
CA SER A 68 -7.96 8.90 5.84
C SER A 68 -7.05 9.93 6.49
N SER A 69 -7.55 11.16 6.75
CA SER A 69 -6.80 12.18 7.48
C SER A 69 -6.46 11.76 8.90
N ILE A 70 -7.33 11.01 9.57
CA ILE A 70 -7.04 10.44 10.90
C ILE A 70 -6.02 9.31 10.75
N LEU A 71 -6.18 8.45 9.74
CA LEU A 71 -5.27 7.32 9.50
C LEU A 71 -3.86 7.73 9.11
N ASN A 72 -3.64 8.96 8.64
CA ASN A 72 -2.29 9.47 8.35
C ASN A 72 -1.36 9.47 9.59
N ASP A 73 -1.92 9.58 10.80
CA ASP A 73 -1.17 9.49 12.04
C ASP A 73 -0.94 8.03 12.51
N TYR A 74 -1.51 7.07 11.76
CA TYR A 74 -1.46 5.64 12.05
C TYR A 74 -1.04 4.86 10.79
N PRO A 75 0.24 4.91 10.38
CA PRO A 75 0.72 4.40 9.08
C PRO A 75 0.45 2.91 8.83
N TYR A 76 0.31 2.13 9.91
CA TYR A 76 -0.01 0.70 9.82
C TYR A 76 -1.47 0.40 9.47
N PHE A 77 -2.33 1.43 9.28
CA PHE A 77 -3.74 1.23 8.99
C PHE A 77 -4.18 2.01 7.75
N TYR A 78 -5.18 1.48 7.06
CA TYR A 78 -5.79 2.15 5.92
C TYR A 78 -7.30 1.92 5.87
N LEU A 79 -8.00 2.84 5.20
CA LEU A 79 -9.41 2.72 4.94
C LEU A 79 -9.63 1.74 3.78
N ASP A 80 -10.37 0.65 4.04
CA ASP A 80 -10.77 -0.29 3.00
C ASP A 80 -12.18 0.04 2.50
N GLY A 81 -12.27 0.42 1.21
CA GLY A 81 -13.53 0.76 0.57
C GLY A 81 -14.04 2.16 0.91
N LYS A 82 -15.34 2.27 1.17
CA LYS A 82 -16.04 3.56 1.31
C LYS A 82 -16.57 3.78 2.71
N VAL A 83 -16.76 5.07 3.06
CA VAL A 83 -17.50 5.47 4.25
C VAL A 83 -19.00 5.45 3.97
N GLU A 84 -19.71 4.53 4.60
CA GLU A 84 -21.16 4.39 4.50
C GLU A 84 -21.86 5.29 5.51
N LYS A 85 -22.89 5.98 5.05
CA LYS A 85 -23.72 6.84 5.89
C LYS A 85 -25.01 6.10 6.26
N VAL A 86 -25.07 5.66 7.51
CA VAL A 86 -26.23 4.94 8.05
C VAL A 86 -27.12 5.95 8.80
N PHE A 87 -28.19 6.35 8.12
CA PHE A 87 -29.13 7.34 8.69
C PHE A 87 -29.74 6.84 10.02
N PRO A 88 -29.96 7.72 11.01
CA PRO A 88 -29.83 9.18 10.93
C PRO A 88 -28.44 9.70 11.31
N ASN A 89 -27.62 8.96 12.04
CA ASN A 89 -26.47 9.52 12.77
C ASN A 89 -25.28 8.56 12.95
N THR A 90 -25.18 7.52 12.13
CA THR A 90 -24.10 6.55 12.18
C THR A 90 -23.28 6.62 10.88
N ILE A 91 -21.97 6.54 11.01
CA ILE A 91 -21.08 6.26 9.89
C ILE A 91 -20.47 4.87 10.08
N ARG A 92 -20.32 4.13 8.99
CA ARG A 92 -19.70 2.80 8.98
C ARG A 92 -18.56 2.77 7.97
N PHE A 93 -17.46 2.16 8.35
CA PHE A 93 -16.32 1.92 7.45
C PHE A 93 -15.45 0.77 7.97
N THR A 94 -14.63 0.24 7.09
CA THR A 94 -13.68 -0.83 7.42
C THR A 94 -12.27 -0.27 7.43
N VAL A 95 -11.51 -0.64 8.43
CA VAL A 95 -10.08 -0.33 8.56
C VAL A 95 -9.30 -1.63 8.53
N LYS A 96 -8.28 -1.69 7.68
CA LYS A 96 -7.37 -2.83 7.56
C LYS A 96 -5.98 -2.47 8.06
N GLU A 97 -5.30 -3.47 8.57
CA GLU A 97 -3.90 -3.41 8.93
C GLU A 97 -3.03 -3.61 7.68
N ARG A 98 -1.94 -2.83 7.58
CA ARG A 98 -0.88 -3.02 6.60
C ARG A 98 0.14 -3.99 7.13
N ILE A 99 0.56 -4.90 6.29
CA ILE A 99 1.56 -5.91 6.62
C ILE A 99 2.91 -5.42 6.12
N GLU A 100 3.94 -5.52 6.96
CA GLU A 100 5.32 -5.27 6.59
C GLU A 100 5.79 -6.32 5.58
N VAL A 101 6.32 -5.88 4.43
CA VAL A 101 6.80 -6.77 3.36
C VAL A 101 8.24 -6.49 3.02
N TYR A 102 8.59 -5.21 2.86
CA TYR A 102 9.91 -4.81 2.39
C TYR A 102 10.67 -4.03 3.44
N ARG A 103 11.98 -4.25 3.43
CA ARG A 103 12.98 -3.48 4.17
C ARG A 103 13.88 -2.78 3.17
N PHE A 104 13.67 -1.51 2.96
CA PHE A 104 14.40 -0.69 2.00
C PHE A 104 15.54 0.04 2.70
N ALA A 105 16.79 -0.32 2.36
CA ALA A 105 17.99 0.31 2.92
C ALA A 105 18.47 1.45 2.03
N TYR A 106 18.52 2.68 2.58
CA TYR A 106 19.03 3.85 1.87
C TYR A 106 19.88 4.72 2.81
N GLY A 107 21.16 4.83 2.51
CA GLY A 107 22.13 5.48 3.40
C GLY A 107 22.26 4.74 4.73
N GLU A 108 22.07 5.48 5.83
CA GLU A 108 22.10 4.93 7.20
C GLU A 108 20.69 4.55 7.71
N LYS A 109 19.66 4.79 6.91
CA LYS A 109 18.26 4.58 7.25
C LYS A 109 17.71 3.30 6.64
N ILE A 110 16.75 2.74 7.33
CA ILE A 110 15.98 1.60 6.88
C ILE A 110 14.52 1.98 6.92
N TYR A 111 13.86 1.85 5.79
CA TYR A 111 12.44 2.10 5.63
C TYR A 111 11.71 0.78 5.56
N VAL A 112 10.72 0.58 6.43
CA VAL A 112 9.84 -0.58 6.40
C VAL A 112 8.61 -0.22 5.57
N LEU A 113 8.34 -1.01 4.53
CA LEU A 113 7.27 -0.76 3.58
C LEU A 113 6.30 -1.93 3.55
N ASP A 114 5.04 -1.64 3.23
CA ASP A 114 4.06 -2.66 2.86
C ASP A 114 4.22 -3.11 1.38
N GLU A 115 3.31 -3.96 0.93
CA GLU A 115 3.28 -4.46 -0.46
C GLU A 115 3.01 -3.37 -1.51
N ASP A 116 2.41 -2.23 -1.13
CA ASP A 116 2.15 -1.07 -1.98
C ASP A 116 3.31 -0.07 -1.99
N GLY A 117 4.36 -0.32 -1.21
CA GLY A 117 5.47 0.62 -1.02
C GLY A 117 5.14 1.77 -0.08
N VAL A 118 4.08 1.65 0.73
CA VAL A 118 3.74 2.65 1.74
C VAL A 118 4.72 2.52 2.91
N LEU A 119 5.31 3.64 3.30
CA LEU A 119 6.21 3.72 4.44
C LEU A 119 5.43 3.51 5.75
N LEU A 120 5.77 2.46 6.49
CA LEU A 120 5.17 2.13 7.78
C LEU A 120 6.00 2.69 8.93
N SER A 121 7.31 2.48 8.89
CA SER A 121 8.24 2.98 9.90
C SER A 121 9.63 3.26 9.32
N GLU A 122 10.40 4.08 10.03
CA GLU A 122 11.82 4.31 9.82
C GLU A 122 12.58 3.67 10.98
N GLU A 123 13.54 2.82 10.69
CA GLU A 123 14.37 2.12 11.66
C GLU A 123 15.83 2.58 11.52
N SER A 124 16.52 2.70 12.65
CA SER A 124 17.96 3.04 12.67
C SER A 124 18.86 1.82 12.83
N ASP A 125 18.28 0.65 13.15
CA ASP A 125 19.04 -0.55 13.48
C ASP A 125 18.95 -1.59 12.37
N ARG A 126 20.09 -2.20 12.04
CA ARG A 126 20.24 -3.20 10.98
C ARG A 126 19.91 -4.62 11.43
N GLU A 127 19.21 -4.80 12.56
CA GLU A 127 18.85 -6.14 12.97
C GLU A 127 17.94 -6.83 11.94
N GLU A 128 18.45 -7.90 11.35
CA GLU A 128 17.76 -8.75 10.37
C GLU A 128 16.66 -9.64 11.02
N SER A 129 16.06 -9.19 12.12
CA SER A 129 15.18 -10.01 12.95
C SER A 129 13.80 -10.31 12.38
N ARG A 130 13.47 -9.76 11.23
CA ARG A 130 12.17 -9.97 10.56
C ARG A 130 12.38 -10.62 9.20
N ASN A 131 11.49 -11.54 8.82
CA ASN A 131 11.47 -12.19 7.49
C ASN A 131 10.98 -11.22 6.40
N LEU A 132 11.55 -10.01 6.33
CA LEU A 132 11.23 -9.04 5.31
C LEU A 132 12.15 -9.16 4.12
N ILE A 133 11.61 -8.91 2.92
CA ILE A 133 12.41 -8.87 1.69
C ILE A 133 13.27 -7.61 1.71
N THR A 134 14.59 -7.77 1.69
CA THR A 134 15.49 -6.62 1.63
C THR A 134 15.52 -6.03 0.23
N LEU A 135 15.00 -4.81 0.07
CA LEU A 135 15.17 -4.02 -1.15
C LEU A 135 16.46 -3.22 -1.08
N ARG A 136 17.26 -3.34 -2.13
CA ARG A 136 18.47 -2.54 -2.38
C ARG A 136 18.28 -1.78 -3.68
N THR A 137 18.85 -0.59 -3.75
CA THR A 137 18.83 0.20 -4.98
C THR A 137 20.24 0.61 -5.36
N GLU A 138 20.49 0.63 -6.66
CA GLU A 138 21.63 1.26 -7.27
C GLU A 138 21.09 2.39 -8.16
N ASP A 139 21.60 3.61 -7.96
CA ASP A 139 21.20 4.83 -8.68
C ASP A 139 19.74 5.29 -8.51
N ILE A 140 19.06 4.84 -7.46
CA ILE A 140 17.74 5.37 -7.06
C ILE A 140 17.89 6.09 -5.72
N THR A 141 17.43 7.34 -5.65
CA THR A 141 17.47 8.16 -4.45
C THR A 141 16.08 8.36 -3.85
N VAL A 142 15.99 8.30 -2.51
CA VAL A 142 14.75 8.65 -1.80
C VAL A 142 14.61 10.16 -1.79
N THR A 143 13.50 10.66 -2.33
CA THR A 143 13.18 12.10 -2.41
C THR A 143 12.28 12.56 -1.29
N GLU A 144 11.33 11.71 -0.85
CA GLU A 144 10.45 11.99 0.28
C GLU A 144 10.10 10.70 1.03
N ALA A 145 10.16 10.73 2.37
CA ALA A 145 9.82 9.62 3.24
C ALA A 145 8.87 10.11 4.34
N ILE A 146 7.57 9.92 4.13
CA ILE A 146 6.52 10.28 5.08
C ILE A 146 5.74 9.02 5.46
N PRO A 147 5.70 8.61 6.76
CA PRO A 147 4.91 7.48 7.20
C PRO A 147 3.44 7.58 6.76
N GLY A 148 2.86 6.47 6.33
CA GLY A 148 1.51 6.39 5.79
C GLY A 148 1.36 6.78 4.32
N ARG A 149 2.46 7.18 3.64
CA ARG A 149 2.50 7.47 2.21
C ARG A 149 3.45 6.53 1.47
N VAL A 150 3.22 6.39 0.17
CA VAL A 150 4.16 5.68 -0.70
C VAL A 150 5.52 6.38 -0.62
N LEU A 151 6.58 5.60 -0.44
CA LEU A 151 7.96 6.11 -0.43
C LEU A 151 8.26 6.72 -1.80
N ALA A 152 8.57 8.02 -1.84
CA ALA A 152 8.88 8.71 -3.08
C ALA A 152 10.37 8.61 -3.41
N THR A 153 10.66 8.34 -4.68
CA THR A 153 12.01 8.22 -5.21
C THR A 153 12.20 9.13 -6.42
N ASP A 154 13.40 9.25 -6.92
CA ASP A 154 13.67 9.96 -8.18
C ASP A 154 13.27 9.14 -9.43
N ASP A 155 12.94 7.85 -9.26
CA ASP A 155 12.36 6.97 -10.29
C ASP A 155 11.11 6.23 -9.77
N ASP A 156 10.07 6.99 -9.47
CA ASP A 156 8.79 6.46 -8.94
C ASP A 156 8.11 5.49 -9.92
N GLU A 157 8.26 5.70 -11.23
CA GLU A 157 7.65 4.82 -12.24
C GLU A 157 8.28 3.42 -12.21
N PHE A 158 9.60 3.36 -12.08
CA PHE A 158 10.32 2.09 -12.01
C PHE A 158 10.03 1.37 -10.68
N MET A 159 10.02 2.11 -9.56
CA MET A 159 9.63 1.55 -8.26
C MET A 159 8.20 0.98 -8.30
N LYS A 160 7.25 1.70 -8.87
CA LYS A 160 5.88 1.24 -9.04
C LYS A 160 5.79 -0.01 -9.92
N SER A 161 6.50 -0.03 -11.05
CA SER A 161 6.57 -1.20 -11.93
C SER A 161 7.10 -2.43 -11.20
N PHE A 162 8.12 -2.25 -10.36
CA PHE A 162 8.62 -3.32 -9.50
C PHE A 162 7.54 -3.82 -8.54
N LEU A 163 6.87 -2.94 -7.77
CA LEU A 163 5.86 -3.33 -6.79
C LEU A 163 4.69 -4.07 -7.44
N GLU A 164 4.20 -3.61 -8.59
CA GLU A 164 3.15 -4.28 -9.36
C GLU A 164 3.59 -5.67 -9.87
N THR A 165 4.87 -5.81 -10.20
CA THR A 165 5.47 -7.08 -10.63
C THR A 165 5.61 -8.02 -9.45
N ALA A 166 6.13 -7.53 -8.33
CA ALA A 166 6.33 -8.27 -7.10
C ALA A 166 5.03 -8.89 -6.56
N LYS A 167 3.94 -8.13 -6.57
CA LYS A 167 2.59 -8.64 -6.23
C LYS A 167 2.13 -9.76 -7.16
N ALA A 168 2.44 -9.66 -8.45
CA ALA A 168 1.97 -10.66 -9.43
C ALA A 168 2.68 -12.01 -9.30
N VAL A 169 3.87 -12.08 -8.71
CA VAL A 169 4.67 -13.30 -8.56
C VAL A 169 4.69 -13.86 -7.13
N ASP A 170 4.08 -13.17 -6.16
CA ASP A 170 4.09 -13.54 -4.74
C ASP A 170 5.50 -13.87 -4.22
N LEU A 171 6.28 -12.81 -3.95
CA LEU A 171 7.70 -12.96 -3.62
C LEU A 171 7.98 -13.53 -2.22
N THR A 172 6.98 -13.61 -1.33
CA THR A 172 7.19 -13.72 0.12
C THR A 172 7.91 -14.98 0.56
N ASP A 173 7.70 -16.12 -0.09
CA ASP A 173 8.18 -17.41 0.40
C ASP A 173 9.61 -17.79 -0.04
N ASN A 174 10.10 -17.22 -1.16
CA ASN A 174 11.33 -17.71 -1.78
C ASN A 174 12.43 -16.65 -1.93
N ILE A 175 12.11 -15.38 -1.76
CA ILE A 175 13.03 -14.27 -2.04
C ILE A 175 13.57 -13.66 -0.75
N LYS A 176 14.90 -13.64 -0.67
CA LYS A 176 15.64 -13.01 0.44
C LYS A 176 15.83 -11.51 0.23
N SER A 177 16.19 -11.13 -0.98
CA SER A 177 16.43 -9.72 -1.32
C SER A 177 16.21 -9.46 -2.80
N VAL A 178 15.98 -8.19 -3.13
CA VAL A 178 15.89 -7.70 -4.49
C VAL A 178 16.80 -6.48 -4.63
N THR A 179 17.53 -6.42 -5.73
CA THR A 179 18.25 -5.21 -6.14
C THR A 179 17.56 -4.60 -7.36
N LEU A 180 17.22 -3.32 -7.24
CA LEU A 180 16.68 -2.50 -8.31
C LEU A 180 17.82 -1.64 -8.85
N LEU A 181 18.15 -1.85 -10.12
CA LEU A 181 19.17 -1.08 -10.84
C LEU A 181 18.48 -0.12 -11.79
N SER A 182 18.67 1.18 -11.62
CA SER A 182 18.11 2.21 -12.49
C SER A 182 19.20 3.11 -13.03
N GLU A 183 19.91 2.64 -14.04
CA GLU A 183 20.86 3.43 -14.83
C GLU A 183 20.17 4.11 -16.01
N THR A 184 20.79 5.12 -16.60
CA THR A 184 20.20 5.92 -17.69
C THR A 184 19.81 5.07 -18.92
N GLU A 185 20.52 3.99 -19.18
CA GLU A 185 20.30 3.12 -20.36
C GLU A 185 19.86 1.71 -19.98
N ARG A 186 19.74 1.39 -18.67
CA ARG A 186 19.46 0.04 -18.21
C ARG A 186 18.69 0.04 -16.89
N LYS A 187 17.57 -0.64 -16.88
CA LYS A 187 16.74 -0.86 -15.70
C LYS A 187 16.54 -2.36 -15.48
N ASP A 188 17.08 -2.89 -14.37
CA ASP A 188 17.04 -4.33 -14.09
C ASP A 188 16.38 -4.61 -12.75
N PHE A 189 15.72 -5.77 -12.66
CA PHE A 189 15.40 -6.41 -11.39
C PHE A 189 16.29 -7.62 -11.16
N ARG A 190 16.91 -7.73 -9.97
CA ARG A 190 17.70 -8.88 -9.55
C ARG A 190 17.13 -9.44 -8.26
N PHE A 191 16.54 -10.62 -8.33
CA PHE A 191 15.97 -11.32 -7.19
C PHE A 191 16.95 -12.36 -6.67
N TYR A 192 17.22 -12.35 -5.38
CA TYR A 192 18.10 -13.31 -4.72
C TYR A 192 17.26 -14.24 -3.87
N THR A 193 17.25 -15.51 -4.21
CA THR A 193 16.46 -16.54 -3.51
C THR A 193 17.19 -17.03 -2.26
N TYR A 194 16.45 -17.66 -1.35
CA TYR A 194 17.05 -18.35 -0.19
C TYR A 194 17.86 -19.58 -0.60
N THR A 195 17.64 -20.15 -1.78
CA THR A 195 18.41 -21.28 -2.32
C THR A 195 19.75 -20.87 -2.94
N GLY A 196 20.01 -19.55 -3.03
CA GLY A 196 21.23 -19.00 -3.61
C GLY A 196 21.17 -18.75 -5.12
N VAL A 197 20.03 -18.99 -5.75
CA VAL A 197 19.82 -18.68 -7.18
C VAL A 197 19.52 -17.18 -7.32
N MET A 198 20.16 -16.53 -8.29
CA MET A 198 19.81 -15.17 -8.70
C MET A 198 18.89 -15.23 -9.93
N ILE A 199 17.77 -14.49 -9.90
CA ILE A 199 16.88 -14.30 -11.04
C ILE A 199 17.11 -12.88 -11.56
N GLU A 200 17.65 -12.74 -12.76
CA GLU A 200 17.94 -11.45 -13.37
C GLU A 200 16.96 -11.15 -14.50
N ILE A 201 16.34 -9.99 -14.42
CA ILE A 201 15.40 -9.46 -15.41
C ILE A 201 16.03 -8.19 -16.00
N PRO A 202 16.81 -8.30 -17.07
CA PRO A 202 17.41 -7.14 -17.73
C PRO A 202 16.34 -6.36 -18.50
N ASP A 203 16.56 -5.04 -18.64
CA ASP A 203 15.66 -4.11 -19.30
C ASP A 203 14.22 -4.27 -18.79
N ALA A 204 14.05 -4.14 -17.47
CA ALA A 204 12.77 -4.40 -16.79
C ALA A 204 11.65 -3.38 -17.13
N ASP A 205 11.98 -2.26 -17.76
CA ASP A 205 11.03 -1.31 -18.36
C ASP A 205 10.39 -1.85 -19.64
N ASP A 206 11.04 -2.80 -20.35
CA ASP A 206 10.44 -3.51 -21.47
C ASP A 206 9.92 -4.89 -21.05
N ARG A 207 8.61 -5.00 -20.86
CA ARG A 207 7.90 -6.25 -20.49
C ARG A 207 8.43 -6.89 -19.20
N GLY A 208 8.89 -6.10 -18.24
CA GLY A 208 9.50 -6.58 -17.00
C GLY A 208 8.63 -7.53 -16.22
N LYS A 209 7.34 -7.23 -16.06
CA LYS A 209 6.36 -8.10 -15.40
C LYS A 209 6.25 -9.47 -16.10
N GLU A 210 6.18 -9.50 -17.43
CA GLU A 210 6.07 -10.74 -18.20
C GLU A 210 7.34 -11.59 -18.11
N LYS A 211 8.51 -10.94 -18.21
CA LYS A 211 9.81 -11.59 -18.00
C LYS A 211 9.90 -12.20 -16.60
N THR A 212 9.47 -11.45 -15.58
CA THR A 212 9.51 -11.90 -14.17
C THR A 212 8.58 -13.09 -13.96
N LEU A 213 7.35 -13.05 -14.45
CA LEU A 213 6.43 -14.17 -14.36
C LEU A 213 7.00 -15.44 -15.01
N ALA A 214 7.62 -15.31 -16.20
CA ALA A 214 8.24 -16.44 -16.89
C ALA A 214 9.43 -17.01 -16.12
N ALA A 215 10.28 -16.13 -15.53
CA ALA A 215 11.42 -16.53 -14.72
C ALA A 215 11.00 -17.30 -13.47
N PHE A 216 10.01 -16.79 -12.75
CA PHE A 216 9.51 -17.43 -11.54
C PHE A 216 8.78 -18.75 -11.84
N ALA A 217 8.03 -18.82 -12.94
CA ALA A 217 7.44 -20.08 -13.40
C ALA A 217 8.53 -21.13 -13.65
N ALA A 218 9.60 -20.78 -14.39
CA ALA A 218 10.72 -21.66 -14.63
C ALA A 218 11.45 -22.07 -13.35
N TYR A 219 11.69 -21.12 -12.43
CA TYR A 219 12.31 -21.39 -11.13
C TYR A 219 11.47 -22.38 -10.30
N ASN A 220 10.16 -22.20 -10.25
CA ASN A 220 9.26 -23.05 -9.48
C ASN A 220 9.06 -24.43 -10.11
N GLU A 221 9.02 -24.50 -11.45
CA GLU A 221 8.92 -25.78 -12.19
C GLU A 221 10.23 -26.59 -12.14
N SER A 222 11.37 -25.93 -11.87
CA SER A 222 12.67 -26.60 -11.75
C SER A 222 12.79 -27.34 -10.42
N ALA A 223 11.87 -28.30 -10.19
CA ALA A 223 11.89 -29.16 -9.00
C ALA A 223 13.09 -30.10 -8.94
N ASP A 224 13.80 -30.29 -10.06
CA ASP A 224 15.00 -31.13 -10.16
C ASP A 224 16.23 -30.43 -9.59
N ASP A 225 16.98 -31.14 -8.76
CA ASP A 225 18.26 -30.68 -8.18
C ASP A 225 19.29 -30.23 -9.25
N TYR A 226 19.12 -30.68 -10.49
CA TYR A 226 19.96 -30.26 -11.62
C TYR A 226 19.87 -28.77 -11.90
N TYR A 227 18.65 -28.20 -11.97
CA TYR A 227 18.48 -26.75 -12.24
C TYR A 227 18.88 -25.87 -11.04
N LYS A 228 18.78 -26.41 -9.82
CA LYS A 228 19.27 -25.71 -8.62
C LYS A 228 20.79 -25.64 -8.52
N SER A 229 21.51 -26.32 -9.40
CA SER A 229 22.98 -26.20 -9.53
C SER A 229 23.41 -24.97 -10.32
N PHE A 230 22.48 -24.30 -11.02
CA PHE A 230 22.74 -23.04 -11.71
C PHE A 230 22.65 -21.86 -10.73
N ASP A 231 23.54 -20.89 -10.90
CA ASP A 231 23.61 -19.73 -10.01
C ASP A 231 22.69 -18.60 -10.47
N THR A 232 22.32 -18.57 -11.76
CA THR A 232 21.54 -17.46 -12.34
C THR A 232 20.52 -17.95 -13.38
N ILE A 233 19.34 -17.36 -13.30
CA ILE A 233 18.29 -17.41 -14.32
C ILE A 233 18.18 -16.02 -14.93
N THR A 234 18.33 -15.90 -16.23
CA THR A 234 18.16 -14.63 -16.95
C THR A 234 17.04 -14.78 -17.98
N VAL A 235 16.13 -13.82 -18.04
CA VAL A 235 15.07 -13.82 -19.05
C VAL A 235 15.24 -12.64 -19.98
N VAL A 236 15.45 -12.94 -21.25
CA VAL A 236 15.66 -11.96 -22.31
C VAL A 236 14.60 -12.08 -23.41
N ILE A 237 14.43 -11.03 -24.20
CA ILE A 237 13.60 -11.06 -25.41
C ILE A 237 14.52 -11.19 -26.62
N ILE A 238 14.37 -12.27 -27.38
CA ILE A 238 15.10 -12.48 -28.64
C ILE A 238 14.08 -12.65 -29.77
N ASN A 239 14.11 -11.78 -30.77
CA ASN A 239 13.16 -11.74 -31.87
C ASN A 239 11.68 -11.65 -31.44
N GLY A 240 11.41 -10.95 -30.33
CA GLY A 240 10.05 -10.77 -29.78
C GLY A 240 9.55 -11.93 -28.88
N GLU A 241 10.33 -13.00 -28.75
CA GLU A 241 10.03 -14.16 -27.91
C GLU A 241 10.83 -14.12 -26.61
N LEU A 242 10.21 -14.56 -25.50
CA LEU A 242 10.91 -14.73 -24.22
C LEU A 242 11.79 -15.96 -24.28
N LYS A 243 13.05 -15.80 -23.86
CA LYS A 243 14.00 -16.88 -23.67
C LYS A 243 14.53 -16.88 -22.25
N ILE A 244 14.59 -18.06 -21.66
CA ILE A 244 15.11 -18.29 -20.32
C ILE A 244 16.47 -18.95 -20.46
N GLU A 245 17.48 -18.31 -19.90
CA GLU A 245 18.86 -18.77 -19.89
C GLU A 245 19.27 -19.12 -18.46
N TRP A 246 19.82 -20.31 -18.31
CA TRP A 246 20.37 -20.80 -17.05
C TRP A 246 21.89 -20.78 -17.15
N THR A 247 22.53 -20.06 -16.25
CA THR A 247 23.97 -19.95 -16.20
C THR A 247 24.55 -20.41 -14.87
N SER A 248 25.64 -21.15 -14.90
CA SER A 248 26.44 -21.46 -13.71
C SER A 248 27.55 -20.43 -13.61
N GLY A 249 27.66 -19.76 -12.46
CA GLY A 249 28.86 -18.96 -12.18
C GLY A 249 30.07 -19.88 -12.16
N LEU A 250 31.16 -19.46 -12.82
CA LEU A 250 32.45 -20.08 -12.63
C LEU A 250 32.87 -19.87 -11.17
N ARG A 251 32.77 -20.93 -10.36
CA ARG A 251 33.36 -20.95 -9.01
C ARG A 251 34.87 -20.97 -9.09
#